data_8bfc97cc6d656e6038f386eaf5b67dba
#
_entry.id   8bfc97cc6d656e6038f386eaf5b67dba
#
_cell.length_a   1.000
_cell.length_b   1.000
_cell.length_c   1.000
_cell.angle_alpha   90.00
_cell.angle_beta   90.00
_cell.angle_gamma   90.00
#
_symmetry.space_group_name_H-M   'P 1'
#
loop_
_entity.id
_entity.type
_entity.pdbx_description
1 polymer ?
#
loop_
_entity_poly.entity_id
_entity_poly.type
_entity_poly.pdbx_seq_one_letter_code
_entity_poly.pdbx_strand_id
1 'polypeptide(L)'
;MPRKIFHQLFFAGLWLLILASPALDQPLTQTARSWGQDGPGWYWGLAAYWAGLGGLQMAALALWALAAWFLRQWVWLACALGGFAAVVVSGILSQVIKHLMGRPRPRLGLSPLELIGPTLNSDFTSFPSGHAATSFALAAVLAYFYPRGAWLIFLAAAWVGVGRIASGSHFLSDVLGGAVLGLMTGLPLAYGAMRRQGLLQKKLRRYDSA
;
A
#
# COMPACT_ATOMS: atom_id res chain seq x y z
N MET A 1 -17.07 -22.70 0.25
CA MET A 1 -16.95 -21.87 -0.96
C MET A 1 -15.56 -22.11 -1.56
N PRO A 2 -15.40 -22.44 -2.86
CA PRO A 2 -14.09 -22.67 -3.45
C PRO A 2 -13.23 -21.39 -3.33
N ARG A 3 -11.97 -21.52 -2.89
CA ARG A 3 -11.03 -20.39 -2.70
C ARG A 3 -10.99 -19.42 -3.90
N LYS A 4 -11.09 -19.94 -5.13
CA LYS A 4 -11.12 -19.14 -6.36
C LYS A 4 -12.32 -18.18 -6.43
N ILE A 5 -13.52 -18.65 -6.07
CA ILE A 5 -14.74 -17.82 -6.08
C ILE A 5 -14.66 -16.72 -5.03
N PHE A 6 -14.12 -17.02 -3.84
CA PHE A 6 -13.92 -16.02 -2.80
C PHE A 6 -12.98 -14.90 -3.28
N HIS A 7 -11.85 -15.22 -3.90
CA HIS A 7 -10.95 -14.23 -4.45
C HIS A 7 -11.59 -13.39 -5.56
N GLN A 8 -12.34 -14.02 -6.46
CA GLN A 8 -13.03 -13.30 -7.54
C GLN A 8 -14.06 -12.31 -7.00
N LEU A 9 -14.90 -12.76 -6.04
CA LEU A 9 -15.90 -11.89 -5.41
C LEU A 9 -15.27 -10.76 -4.57
N PHE A 10 -14.17 -11.06 -3.87
CA PHE A 10 -13.42 -10.05 -3.12
C PHE A 10 -12.86 -8.96 -4.04
N PHE A 11 -12.19 -9.33 -5.13
CA PHE A 11 -11.66 -8.36 -6.08
C PHE A 11 -12.77 -7.63 -6.84
N ALA A 12 -13.88 -8.33 -7.22
CA ALA A 12 -15.02 -7.68 -7.83
C ALA A 12 -15.67 -6.64 -6.89
N GLY A 13 -15.86 -6.99 -5.61
CA GLY A 13 -16.37 -6.06 -4.60
C GLY A 13 -15.44 -4.85 -4.40
N LEU A 14 -14.14 -5.06 -4.41
CA LEU A 14 -13.15 -4.00 -4.29
C LEU A 14 -13.17 -3.07 -5.52
N TRP A 15 -13.31 -3.61 -6.73
CA TRP A 15 -13.49 -2.83 -7.95
C TRP A 15 -14.81 -2.04 -7.95
N LEU A 16 -15.90 -2.65 -7.49
CA LEU A 16 -17.20 -1.95 -7.34
C LEU A 16 -17.09 -0.79 -6.36
N LEU A 17 -16.37 -0.96 -5.23
CA LEU A 17 -16.09 0.12 -4.30
C LEU A 17 -15.29 1.26 -4.93
N ILE A 18 -14.28 0.95 -5.75
CA ILE A 18 -13.51 1.97 -6.47
C ILE A 18 -14.39 2.70 -7.47
N LEU A 19 -15.22 1.99 -8.22
CA LEU A 19 -16.11 2.59 -9.22
C LEU A 19 -17.23 3.44 -8.59
N ALA A 20 -17.71 3.07 -7.41
CA ALA A 20 -18.73 3.82 -6.67
C ALA A 20 -18.14 4.98 -5.84
N SER A 21 -16.86 4.91 -5.47
CA SER A 21 -16.24 5.87 -4.55
C SER A 21 -16.16 7.31 -5.05
N PRO A 22 -16.09 7.63 -6.37
CA PRO A 22 -16.10 9.02 -6.82
C PRO A 22 -17.30 9.83 -6.37
N ALA A 23 -18.47 9.19 -6.17
CA ALA A 23 -19.65 9.85 -5.62
C ALA A 23 -19.46 10.29 -4.16
N LEU A 24 -18.59 9.61 -3.42
CA LEU A 24 -18.27 9.88 -2.01
C LEU A 24 -17.01 10.75 -1.85
N ASP A 25 -16.24 10.95 -2.92
CA ASP A 25 -14.94 11.63 -2.86
C ASP A 25 -15.03 13.03 -2.26
N GLN A 26 -15.94 13.88 -2.77
CA GLN A 26 -16.06 15.25 -2.29
C GLN A 26 -16.66 15.34 -0.87
N PRO A 27 -17.81 14.69 -0.56
CA PRO A 27 -18.38 14.76 0.79
C PRO A 27 -17.44 14.27 1.87
N LEU A 28 -16.79 13.12 1.64
CA LEU A 28 -15.86 12.54 2.62
C LEU A 28 -14.60 13.39 2.79
N THR A 29 -14.08 13.96 1.70
CA THR A 29 -12.90 14.81 1.79
C THR A 29 -13.19 16.10 2.56
N GLN A 30 -14.35 16.74 2.36
CA GLN A 30 -14.73 17.92 3.11
C GLN A 30 -14.84 17.64 4.61
N THR A 31 -15.56 16.56 4.98
CA THR A 31 -15.70 16.15 6.38
C THR A 31 -14.36 15.76 7.00
N ALA A 32 -13.51 15.03 6.28
CA ALA A 32 -12.21 14.60 6.78
C ALA A 32 -11.22 15.77 6.95
N ARG A 33 -11.28 16.79 6.07
CA ARG A 33 -10.44 17.98 6.18
C ARG A 33 -10.76 18.80 7.42
N SER A 34 -12.05 19.04 7.71
CA SER A 34 -12.44 19.77 8.92
C SER A 34 -11.96 19.10 10.21
N TRP A 35 -11.89 17.76 10.22
CA TRP A 35 -11.34 17.01 11.34
C TRP A 35 -9.81 16.99 11.35
N GLY A 36 -9.17 16.83 10.19
CA GLY A 36 -7.73 16.55 10.06
C GLY A 36 -6.86 17.80 9.94
N GLN A 37 -7.31 18.88 9.26
CA GLN A 37 -6.49 20.09 9.06
C GLN A 37 -6.67 21.12 10.18
N ASP A 38 -7.91 21.30 10.63
CA ASP A 38 -8.29 22.33 11.60
C ASP A 38 -8.66 21.75 12.98
N GLY A 39 -8.50 20.43 13.17
CA GLY A 39 -8.97 19.71 14.33
C GLY A 39 -7.93 18.78 14.99
N PRO A 40 -8.38 17.97 15.98
CA PRO A 40 -7.50 17.07 16.75
C PRO A 40 -6.88 15.95 15.89
N GLY A 41 -7.34 15.73 14.66
CA GLY A 41 -6.82 14.73 13.75
C GLY A 41 -5.47 15.07 13.12
N TRP A 42 -4.95 16.29 13.30
CA TRP A 42 -3.67 16.72 12.71
C TRP A 42 -2.51 15.78 13.02
N TYR A 43 -2.30 15.47 14.31
CA TYR A 43 -1.19 14.58 14.71
C TYR A 43 -1.35 13.16 14.16
N TRP A 44 -2.57 12.67 14.09
CA TRP A 44 -2.87 11.35 13.49
C TRP A 44 -2.59 11.33 12.00
N GLY A 45 -2.94 12.40 11.30
CA GLY A 45 -2.64 12.59 9.88
C GLY A 45 -1.14 12.67 9.60
N LEU A 46 -0.39 13.39 10.45
CA LEU A 46 1.05 13.52 10.36
C LEU A 46 1.76 12.18 10.63
N ALA A 47 1.36 11.45 11.67
CA ALA A 47 1.90 10.13 11.98
C ALA A 47 1.61 9.14 10.83
N ALA A 48 0.39 9.15 10.27
CA ALA A 48 0.02 8.35 9.11
C ALA A 48 0.84 8.72 7.86
N TYR A 49 1.16 10.00 7.67
CA TYR A 49 2.05 10.44 6.59
C TYR A 49 3.44 9.79 6.70
N TRP A 50 4.08 9.92 7.85
CA TRP A 50 5.42 9.35 8.05
C TRP A 50 5.41 7.82 7.95
N ALA A 51 4.41 7.15 8.53
CA ALA A 51 4.28 5.70 8.44
C ALA A 51 4.10 5.20 6.99
N GLY A 52 3.39 5.96 6.16
CA GLY A 52 3.13 5.64 4.76
C GLY A 52 4.22 6.10 3.79
N LEU A 53 5.27 6.78 4.26
CA LEU A 53 6.34 7.27 3.40
C LEU A 53 7.20 6.12 2.89
N GLY A 54 7.12 5.83 1.59
CA GLY A 54 7.80 4.68 0.97
C GLY A 54 9.30 4.64 1.23
N GLY A 55 9.99 5.80 1.24
CA GLY A 55 11.41 5.89 1.58
C GLY A 55 11.71 5.41 3.00
N LEU A 56 10.88 5.77 3.98
CA LEU A 56 11.04 5.35 5.37
C LEU A 56 10.74 3.85 5.53
N GLN A 57 9.70 3.36 4.85
CA GLN A 57 9.40 1.92 4.80
C GLN A 57 10.55 1.12 4.20
N MET A 58 11.16 1.60 3.11
CA MET A 58 12.33 0.95 2.48
C MET A 58 13.54 0.94 3.42
N ALA A 59 13.83 2.05 4.10
CA ALA A 59 14.93 2.12 5.06
C ALA A 59 14.73 1.14 6.22
N ALA A 60 13.53 1.08 6.81
CA ALA A 60 13.20 0.14 7.87
C ALA A 60 13.33 -1.32 7.41
N LEU A 61 12.86 -1.64 6.20
CA LEU A 61 12.96 -2.98 5.63
C LEU A 61 14.40 -3.37 5.30
N ALA A 62 15.23 -2.43 4.83
CA ALA A 62 16.66 -2.67 4.61
C ALA A 62 17.40 -2.96 5.92
N LEU A 63 17.14 -2.18 6.98
CA LEU A 63 17.69 -2.44 8.31
C LEU A 63 17.21 -3.78 8.88
N TRP A 64 15.94 -4.11 8.70
CA TRP A 64 15.42 -5.41 9.12
C TRP A 64 16.06 -6.57 8.34
N ALA A 65 16.24 -6.43 7.02
CA ALA A 65 16.93 -7.42 6.20
C ALA A 65 18.38 -7.62 6.65
N LEU A 66 19.09 -6.54 6.96
CA LEU A 66 20.46 -6.58 7.45
C LEU A 66 20.54 -7.32 8.81
N ALA A 67 19.68 -6.95 9.75
CA ALA A 67 19.60 -7.64 11.05
C ALA A 67 19.26 -9.13 10.89
N ALA A 68 18.29 -9.46 10.03
CA ALA A 68 17.90 -10.84 9.75
C ALA A 68 19.05 -11.65 9.13
N TRP A 69 19.85 -11.02 8.28
CA TRP A 69 21.06 -11.64 7.70
C TRP A 69 22.09 -11.97 8.78
N PHE A 70 22.44 -11.02 9.63
CA PHE A 70 23.42 -11.25 10.70
C PHE A 70 22.93 -12.29 11.73
N LEU A 71 21.64 -12.27 12.07
CA LEU A 71 21.00 -13.23 12.97
C LEU A 71 20.71 -14.58 12.32
N ARG A 72 21.01 -14.75 11.02
CA ARG A 72 20.71 -15.97 10.22
C ARG A 72 19.23 -16.35 10.22
N GLN A 73 18.32 -15.37 10.35
CA GLN A 73 16.87 -15.55 10.36
C GLN A 73 16.30 -15.48 8.94
N TRP A 74 16.44 -16.58 8.20
CA TRP A 74 16.15 -16.63 6.76
C TRP A 74 14.68 -16.32 6.40
N VAL A 75 13.72 -16.63 7.29
CA VAL A 75 12.30 -16.29 7.10
C VAL A 75 12.10 -14.78 7.21
N TRP A 76 12.73 -14.15 8.20
CA TRP A 76 12.67 -12.69 8.36
C TRP A 76 13.35 -11.96 7.20
N LEU A 77 14.48 -12.48 6.75
CA LEU A 77 15.17 -11.94 5.56
C LEU A 77 14.30 -12.03 4.32
N ALA A 78 13.63 -13.16 4.07
CA ALA A 78 12.74 -13.34 2.94
C ALA A 78 11.54 -12.38 3.02
N CYS A 79 10.97 -12.19 4.21
CA CYS A 79 9.88 -11.25 4.47
C CYS A 79 10.32 -9.80 4.20
N ALA A 80 11.46 -9.38 4.76
CA ALA A 80 11.99 -8.02 4.61
C ALA A 80 12.33 -7.69 3.14
N LEU A 81 12.99 -8.61 2.42
CA LEU A 81 13.31 -8.44 1.01
C LEU A 81 12.05 -8.45 0.13
N GLY A 82 11.09 -9.31 0.42
CA GLY A 82 9.79 -9.34 -0.26
C GLY A 82 9.02 -8.04 -0.04
N GLY A 83 9.00 -7.53 1.19
CA GLY A 83 8.41 -6.24 1.54
C GLY A 83 9.10 -5.07 0.85
N PHE A 84 10.42 -5.04 0.84
CA PHE A 84 11.20 -4.02 0.14
C PHE A 84 10.86 -3.99 -1.36
N ALA A 85 10.88 -5.15 -2.02
CA ALA A 85 10.50 -5.25 -3.42
C ALA A 85 9.05 -4.79 -3.68
N ALA A 86 8.12 -5.14 -2.78
CA ALA A 86 6.71 -4.75 -2.90
C ALA A 86 6.53 -3.24 -2.79
N VAL A 87 7.21 -2.58 -1.85
CA VAL A 87 7.20 -1.11 -1.69
C VAL A 87 7.79 -0.42 -2.93
N VAL A 88 8.93 -0.91 -3.44
CA VAL A 88 9.57 -0.34 -4.64
C VAL A 88 8.66 -0.47 -5.85
N VAL A 89 8.14 -1.68 -6.14
CA VAL A 89 7.32 -1.93 -7.32
C VAL A 89 6.01 -1.14 -7.27
N SER A 90 5.28 -1.20 -6.14
CA SER A 90 4.04 -0.45 -5.99
C SER A 90 4.26 1.06 -6.03
N GLY A 91 5.36 1.53 -5.44
CA GLY A 91 5.78 2.93 -5.48
C GLY A 91 6.02 3.42 -6.91
N ILE A 92 6.85 2.71 -7.69
CA ILE A 92 7.13 3.05 -9.09
C ILE A 92 5.84 3.04 -9.92
N LEU A 93 5.03 1.98 -9.81
CA LEU A 93 3.79 1.89 -10.57
C LEU A 93 2.82 3.01 -10.22
N SER A 94 2.71 3.37 -8.94
CA SER A 94 1.86 4.49 -8.53
C SER A 94 2.36 5.82 -9.10
N GLN A 95 3.68 6.04 -9.20
CA GLN A 95 4.24 7.24 -9.82
C GLN A 95 3.94 7.28 -11.32
N VAL A 96 4.14 6.17 -12.04
CA VAL A 96 3.83 6.11 -13.48
C VAL A 96 2.36 6.43 -13.72
N ILE A 97 1.44 5.75 -13.03
CA ILE A 97 -0.01 5.93 -13.23
C ILE A 97 -0.43 7.37 -12.93
N LYS A 98 0.01 7.97 -11.82
CA LYS A 98 -0.42 9.32 -11.43
C LYS A 98 0.02 10.40 -12.41
N HIS A 99 1.25 10.29 -12.95
CA HIS A 99 1.74 11.25 -13.94
C HIS A 99 1.05 11.09 -15.29
N LEU A 100 0.61 9.88 -15.65
CA LEU A 100 -0.16 9.65 -16.87
C LEU A 100 -1.61 10.12 -16.76
N MET A 101 -2.24 9.97 -15.59
CA MET A 101 -3.66 10.33 -15.42
C MET A 101 -3.88 11.83 -15.22
N GLY A 102 -3.01 12.52 -14.50
CA GLY A 102 -3.17 13.97 -14.27
C GLY A 102 -4.42 14.31 -13.46
N ARG A 103 -4.76 13.57 -12.40
CA ARG A 103 -5.94 13.82 -11.57
C ARG A 103 -5.69 14.94 -10.57
N PRO A 104 -6.59 15.95 -10.45
CA PRO A 104 -6.43 17.02 -9.48
C PRO A 104 -6.51 16.51 -8.05
N ARG A 105 -5.79 17.18 -7.14
CA ARG A 105 -5.90 16.90 -5.70
C ARG A 105 -7.11 17.59 -5.08
N PRO A 106 -7.68 17.02 -4.00
CA PRO A 106 -8.82 17.60 -3.29
C PRO A 106 -8.65 19.09 -2.91
N ARG A 107 -7.43 19.50 -2.57
CA ARG A 107 -7.10 20.87 -2.17
C ARG A 107 -7.37 21.93 -3.23
N LEU A 108 -7.45 21.54 -4.50
CA LEU A 108 -7.76 22.47 -5.60
C LEU A 108 -9.24 22.78 -5.72
N GLY A 109 -10.14 22.02 -5.07
CA GLY A 109 -11.58 22.19 -5.17
C GLY A 109 -12.17 21.80 -6.54
N LEU A 110 -11.37 21.20 -7.44
CA LEU A 110 -11.80 20.75 -8.76
C LEU A 110 -12.54 19.41 -8.67
N SER A 111 -13.26 19.07 -9.75
CA SER A 111 -13.94 17.77 -9.82
C SER A 111 -12.97 16.60 -9.78
N PRO A 112 -13.24 15.56 -8.99
CA PRO A 112 -12.39 14.36 -8.95
C PRO A 112 -12.37 13.57 -10.26
N LEU A 113 -13.27 13.88 -11.20
CA LEU A 113 -13.35 13.24 -12.53
C LEU A 113 -12.63 14.03 -13.62
N GLU A 114 -12.13 15.22 -13.29
CA GLU A 114 -11.38 16.06 -14.23
C GLU A 114 -9.94 15.54 -14.34
N LEU A 115 -9.60 14.98 -15.51
CA LEU A 115 -8.27 14.45 -15.79
C LEU A 115 -7.61 15.31 -16.87
N ILE A 116 -6.43 15.86 -16.58
CA ILE A 116 -5.70 16.70 -17.55
C ILE A 116 -4.72 15.91 -18.42
N GLY A 117 -4.57 14.58 -18.17
CA GLY A 117 -3.62 13.74 -18.87
C GLY A 117 -2.20 13.87 -18.32
N PRO A 118 -1.18 13.52 -19.12
CA PRO A 118 0.20 13.46 -18.63
C PRO A 118 0.70 14.79 -18.10
N THR A 119 1.21 14.79 -16.85
CA THR A 119 1.68 16.00 -16.18
C THR A 119 2.78 15.69 -15.16
N LEU A 120 3.67 16.66 -14.94
CA LEU A 120 4.65 16.66 -13.86
C LEU A 120 4.21 17.59 -12.69
N ASN A 121 3.08 18.27 -12.82
CA ASN A 121 2.56 19.13 -11.76
C ASN A 121 2.02 18.28 -10.60
N SER A 122 2.60 18.45 -9.41
CA SER A 122 2.24 17.69 -8.21
C SER A 122 0.78 17.88 -7.76
N ASP A 123 0.13 18.98 -8.16
CA ASP A 123 -1.26 19.29 -7.86
C ASP A 123 -2.24 18.39 -8.63
N PHE A 124 -1.79 17.85 -9.75
CA PHE A 124 -2.56 16.93 -10.61
C PHE A 124 -2.05 15.50 -10.57
N THR A 125 -1.39 15.09 -9.48
CA THR A 125 -0.90 13.70 -9.31
C THR A 125 -1.61 13.02 -8.13
N SER A 126 -2.96 13.08 -8.10
CA SER A 126 -3.73 12.52 -6.98
C SER A 126 -3.90 11.00 -7.07
N PHE A 127 -4.33 10.46 -8.21
CA PHE A 127 -4.64 9.03 -8.35
C PHE A 127 -3.50 8.23 -9.00
N PRO A 128 -3.16 7.06 -8.46
CA PRO A 128 -3.56 6.51 -7.16
C PRO A 128 -2.71 7.07 -6.01
N SER A 129 -3.17 6.90 -4.77
CA SER A 129 -2.40 7.29 -3.59
C SER A 129 -1.15 6.41 -3.43
N GLY A 130 0.04 7.02 -3.54
CA GLY A 130 1.31 6.31 -3.39
C GLY A 130 1.52 5.76 -1.96
N HIS A 131 1.12 6.52 -0.92
CA HIS A 131 1.17 6.07 0.47
C HIS A 131 0.29 4.83 0.71
N ALA A 132 -0.93 4.83 0.16
CA ALA A 132 -1.79 3.65 0.24
C ALA A 132 -1.19 2.48 -0.53
N ALA A 133 -0.67 2.70 -1.75
CA ALA A 133 -0.08 1.65 -2.58
C ALA A 133 1.08 0.95 -1.85
N THR A 134 2.05 1.70 -1.34
CA THR A 134 3.21 1.13 -0.63
C THR A 134 2.82 0.46 0.68
N SER A 135 1.91 1.07 1.46
CA SER A 135 1.47 0.50 2.74
C SER A 135 0.66 -0.78 2.57
N PHE A 136 -0.24 -0.86 1.59
CA PHE A 136 -0.99 -2.08 1.32
C PHE A 136 -0.15 -3.16 0.65
N ALA A 137 0.87 -2.80 -0.16
CA ALA A 137 1.83 -3.75 -0.70
C ALA A 137 2.67 -4.39 0.42
N LEU A 138 3.19 -3.57 1.34
CA LEU A 138 3.89 -4.04 2.52
C LEU A 138 2.98 -4.89 3.42
N ALA A 139 1.75 -4.43 3.67
CA ALA A 139 0.78 -5.16 4.46
C ALA A 139 0.47 -6.54 3.87
N ALA A 140 0.35 -6.66 2.56
CA ALA A 140 0.13 -7.94 1.88
C ALA A 140 1.28 -8.92 2.13
N VAL A 141 2.54 -8.44 2.08
CA VAL A 141 3.71 -9.27 2.37
C VAL A 141 3.73 -9.68 3.84
N LEU A 142 3.61 -8.73 4.76
CA LEU A 142 3.62 -9.00 6.19
C LEU A 142 2.50 -9.97 6.60
N ALA A 143 1.27 -9.75 6.13
CA ALA A 143 0.13 -10.61 6.42
C ALA A 143 0.31 -12.04 5.86
N TYR A 144 0.98 -12.18 4.72
CA TYR A 144 1.29 -13.48 4.14
C TYR A 144 2.26 -14.29 5.01
N PHE A 145 3.27 -13.63 5.60
CA PHE A 145 4.24 -14.25 6.51
C PHE A 145 3.68 -14.42 7.94
N TYR A 146 2.82 -13.52 8.38
CA TYR A 146 2.26 -13.45 9.75
C TYR A 146 0.72 -13.41 9.74
N PRO A 147 0.04 -14.49 9.30
CA PRO A 147 -1.41 -14.48 9.06
C PRO A 147 -2.25 -14.24 10.32
N ARG A 148 -1.73 -14.60 11.51
CA ARG A 148 -2.44 -14.35 12.79
C ARG A 148 -2.59 -12.86 13.11
N GLY A 149 -1.65 -12.02 12.66
CA GLY A 149 -1.67 -10.57 12.84
C GLY A 149 -2.21 -9.80 11.63
N ALA A 150 -2.70 -10.48 10.59
CA ALA A 150 -3.05 -9.87 9.31
C ALA A 150 -4.05 -8.72 9.45
N TRP A 151 -5.05 -8.83 10.33
CA TRP A 151 -6.06 -7.79 10.54
C TRP A 151 -5.46 -6.50 11.09
N LEU A 152 -4.50 -6.57 12.05
CA LEU A 152 -3.79 -5.41 12.59
C LEU A 152 -2.91 -4.76 11.52
N ILE A 153 -2.23 -5.58 10.70
CA ILE A 153 -1.37 -5.11 9.62
C ILE A 153 -2.19 -4.33 8.58
N PHE A 154 -3.35 -4.86 8.17
CA PHE A 154 -4.22 -4.16 7.25
C PHE A 154 -4.91 -2.94 7.87
N LEU A 155 -5.21 -2.97 9.17
CA LEU A 155 -5.72 -1.81 9.90
C LEU A 155 -4.70 -0.66 9.90
N ALA A 156 -3.42 -0.96 10.10
CA ALA A 156 -2.34 0.02 10.02
C ALA A 156 -2.22 0.62 8.60
N ALA A 157 -2.32 -0.21 7.55
CA ALA A 157 -2.32 0.29 6.18
C ALA A 157 -3.56 1.15 5.86
N ALA A 158 -4.73 0.77 6.36
CA ALA A 158 -5.96 1.55 6.23
C ALA A 158 -5.86 2.90 6.96
N TRP A 159 -5.26 2.91 8.16
CA TRP A 159 -4.99 4.14 8.91
C TRP A 159 -4.12 5.12 8.12
N VAL A 160 -3.07 4.64 7.43
CA VAL A 160 -2.28 5.47 6.50
C VAL A 160 -3.18 6.07 5.43
N GLY A 161 -4.05 5.27 4.81
CA GLY A 161 -4.99 5.74 3.79
C GLY A 161 -5.94 6.83 4.30
N VAL A 162 -6.55 6.63 5.47
CA VAL A 162 -7.44 7.61 6.12
C VAL A 162 -6.69 8.90 6.41
N GLY A 163 -5.45 8.84 6.89
CA GLY A 163 -4.62 10.03 7.10
C GLY A 163 -4.37 10.82 5.81
N ARG A 164 -4.33 10.17 4.63
CA ARG A 164 -4.20 10.87 3.34
C ARG A 164 -5.48 11.60 2.91
N ILE A 165 -6.64 11.06 3.27
CA ILE A 165 -7.93 11.74 3.07
C ILE A 165 -8.05 12.93 4.03
N ALA A 166 -7.80 12.72 5.31
CA ALA A 166 -7.86 13.75 6.35
C ALA A 166 -6.94 14.95 6.06
N SER A 167 -5.74 14.70 5.50
CA SER A 167 -4.83 15.77 5.07
C SER A 167 -5.28 16.51 3.80
N GLY A 168 -6.41 16.15 3.18
CA GLY A 168 -6.86 16.72 1.91
C GLY A 168 -5.92 16.47 0.72
N SER A 169 -5.02 15.48 0.85
CA SER A 169 -4.04 15.16 -0.20
C SER A 169 -4.59 14.22 -1.26
N HIS A 170 -5.57 13.37 -0.88
CA HIS A 170 -6.14 12.34 -1.72
C HIS A 170 -7.64 12.18 -1.47
N PHE A 171 -8.36 11.81 -2.52
CA PHE A 171 -9.74 11.35 -2.43
C PHE A 171 -9.82 9.90 -1.89
N LEU A 172 -11.01 9.47 -1.47
CA LEU A 172 -11.26 8.08 -1.09
C LEU A 172 -10.92 7.12 -2.23
N SER A 173 -11.36 7.43 -3.46
CA SER A 173 -11.07 6.60 -4.63
C SER A 173 -9.57 6.48 -4.93
N ASP A 174 -8.75 7.51 -4.65
CA ASP A 174 -7.29 7.43 -4.80
C ASP A 174 -6.68 6.43 -3.81
N VAL A 175 -7.19 6.43 -2.58
CA VAL A 175 -6.73 5.52 -1.51
C VAL A 175 -7.12 4.08 -1.83
N LEU A 176 -8.35 3.85 -2.27
CA LEU A 176 -8.82 2.53 -2.69
C LEU A 176 -8.05 2.01 -3.92
N GLY A 177 -7.82 2.86 -4.93
CA GLY A 177 -6.99 2.53 -6.09
C GLY A 177 -5.56 2.18 -5.69
N GLY A 178 -4.97 2.95 -4.77
CA GLY A 178 -3.67 2.65 -4.19
C GLY A 178 -3.66 1.31 -3.44
N ALA A 179 -4.68 1.04 -2.62
CA ALA A 179 -4.79 -0.22 -1.88
C ALA A 179 -4.85 -1.43 -2.83
N VAL A 180 -5.65 -1.36 -3.90
CA VAL A 180 -5.71 -2.42 -4.92
C VAL A 180 -4.36 -2.61 -5.60
N LEU A 181 -3.73 -1.53 -6.05
CA LEU A 181 -2.39 -1.59 -6.65
C LEU A 181 -1.38 -2.24 -5.72
N GLY A 182 -1.42 -1.87 -4.43
CA GLY A 182 -0.57 -2.45 -3.40
C GLY A 182 -0.82 -3.95 -3.21
N LEU A 183 -2.07 -4.39 -3.12
CA LEU A 183 -2.40 -5.81 -3.01
C LEU A 183 -1.99 -6.60 -4.25
N MET A 184 -2.22 -6.05 -5.45
CA MET A 184 -1.86 -6.71 -6.71
C MET A 184 -0.35 -6.88 -6.88
N THR A 185 0.46 -5.98 -6.33
CA THR A 185 1.92 -6.08 -6.36
C THR A 185 2.47 -6.88 -5.18
N GLY A 186 1.94 -6.69 -3.99
CA GLY A 186 2.44 -7.30 -2.75
C GLY A 186 2.19 -8.80 -2.66
N LEU A 187 1.00 -9.29 -3.02
CA LEU A 187 0.66 -10.72 -2.91
C LEU A 187 1.54 -11.64 -3.77
N PRO A 188 1.80 -11.37 -5.06
CA PRO A 188 2.72 -12.18 -5.85
C PRO A 188 4.15 -12.18 -5.32
N LEU A 189 4.63 -11.03 -4.85
CA LEU A 189 5.98 -10.89 -4.28
C LEU A 189 6.11 -11.63 -2.95
N ALA A 190 5.08 -11.59 -2.10
CA ALA A 190 5.00 -12.39 -0.87
C ALA A 190 5.09 -13.89 -1.16
N TYR A 191 4.29 -14.38 -2.10
CA TYR A 191 4.32 -15.76 -2.53
C TYR A 191 5.69 -16.18 -3.07
N GLY A 192 6.29 -15.35 -3.93
CA GLY A 192 7.62 -15.58 -4.51
C GLY A 192 8.72 -15.64 -3.44
N ALA A 193 8.71 -14.73 -2.47
CA ALA A 193 9.65 -14.68 -1.37
C ALA A 193 9.56 -15.93 -0.47
N MET A 194 8.35 -16.34 -0.09
CA MET A 194 8.10 -17.53 0.71
C MET A 194 8.54 -18.81 -0.02
N ARG A 195 8.22 -18.92 -1.31
CA ARG A 195 8.62 -20.08 -2.12
C ARG A 195 10.14 -20.20 -2.23
N ARG A 196 10.85 -19.10 -2.48
CA ARG A 196 12.32 -19.08 -2.56
C ARG A 196 12.94 -19.50 -1.23
N GLN A 197 12.44 -19.00 -0.12
CA GLN A 197 12.88 -19.36 1.22
C GLN A 197 12.71 -20.88 1.46
N GLY A 198 11.55 -21.47 1.13
CA GLY A 198 11.31 -22.91 1.26
C GLY A 198 12.24 -23.77 0.40
N LEU A 199 12.58 -23.33 -0.82
CA LEU A 199 13.55 -24.02 -1.67
C LEU A 199 14.97 -23.98 -1.11
N LEU A 200 15.38 -22.83 -0.56
CA LEU A 200 16.69 -22.68 0.11
C LEU A 200 16.81 -23.59 1.32
N GLN A 201 15.79 -23.66 2.17
CA GLN A 201 15.79 -24.57 3.34
C GLN A 201 15.89 -26.05 2.92
N LYS A 202 15.17 -26.47 1.89
CA LYS A 202 15.27 -27.84 1.36
C LYS A 202 16.68 -28.14 0.84
N LYS A 203 17.33 -27.18 0.18
CA LYS A 203 18.70 -27.35 -0.31
C LYS A 203 19.69 -27.50 0.84
N LEU A 204 19.62 -26.64 1.86
CA LEU A 204 20.50 -26.69 3.02
C LEU A 204 20.36 -28.03 3.76
N ARG A 205 19.14 -28.51 4.04
CA ARG A 205 18.93 -29.82 4.69
C ARG A 205 19.54 -31.00 3.92
N ARG A 206 19.58 -30.93 2.58
CA ARG A 206 20.25 -31.99 1.78
C ARG A 206 21.76 -31.98 1.91
N TYR A 207 22.38 -30.81 2.11
CA TYR A 207 23.82 -30.72 2.35
C TYR A 207 24.20 -31.20 3.75
N ASP A 208 23.37 -30.96 4.76
CA ASP A 208 23.62 -31.41 6.14
C ASP A 208 23.38 -32.92 6.33
N SER A 209 22.73 -33.60 5.38
CA SER A 209 22.45 -35.03 5.40
C SER A 209 23.38 -35.88 4.50
N ALA A 210 24.29 -35.23 3.79
CA ALA A 210 25.32 -35.90 2.93
C ALA A 210 26.70 -35.82 3.54
#